data_2695f29f8383c683d0b530d9cebe446e
#
_entry.id   2695f29f8383c683d0b530d9cebe446e
#
_cell.length_a   1.000
_cell.length_b   1.000
_cell.length_c   1.000
_cell.angle_alpha   90.00
_cell.angle_beta   90.00
_cell.angle_gamma   90.00
#
_symmetry.space_group_name_H-M   'P 1'
#
loop_
_entity.id
_entity.type
_entity.pdbx_description
1 polymer ?
#
loop_
_entity_poly.entity_id
_entity_poly.type
_entity_poly.pdbx_seq_one_letter_code
_entity_poly.pdbx_strand_id
1 'polypeptide(L)'
;MDINKRTILWIVFAVSLVVLWNNWMVSTGQPSMFAPAPAQTAKAPEAKKSELPTAAATGATAGAAALPGAVAEAGAAAPFKSERITITTDVIRADIDTQGGVIKRLELLKYKENSHPGWFNGCFGLFEACKPGDNNKNVVLFDVDAGTGKTYLAQTGLVGAAGLPNHTSGFVAKPGARMLDNGNTVQLVLESEQGGVKLTKTFTFKRGDYVIDVRHDVANVGTAPVKPELYLQLVHDGNKPAGDSFFNSSYTGPTMYTAADKYHKLKFETLEKDAETAAKTGKDMIQDHPTKADNGWVAISRHFFVSAFVPQDKTPRTIFTKKVTTNQYAIGTIQPLGTLAPGATVSNSAKLYSGPQVEKVLETVTPGLELVKDYGMLGVIAKPIFWVMDHIHSVLGNWGWTIIVFTILIKLLFFPLSAAGYKSMAKVKLVTPKMQAIRERYKGDPAKMNQATMELYKTEKINPLGGCLPILVQMPVFIALYWVCLLYTSPSPRDRQKSRMPSSA
;
A
#
# COMPACT_ATOMS: atom_id res chain seq x y z
N MET A 1 41.50 -15.52 -6.33
CA MET A 1 41.32 -14.86 -5.05
C MET A 1 41.11 -15.98 -4.03
N ASP A 2 42.18 -16.48 -3.48
CA ASP A 2 42.06 -17.42 -2.39
C ASP A 2 41.59 -16.62 -1.18
N ILE A 3 40.26 -16.56 -1.04
CA ILE A 3 39.69 -16.11 0.23
C ILE A 3 40.21 -17.12 1.22
N ASN A 4 41.16 -16.68 2.05
CA ASN A 4 41.84 -17.50 2.99
C ASN A 4 40.76 -18.28 3.75
N LYS A 5 40.82 -19.62 3.80
CA LYS A 5 39.86 -20.47 4.51
C LYS A 5 39.55 -19.91 5.92
N ARG A 6 40.53 -19.27 6.52
CA ARG A 6 40.40 -18.51 7.78
C ARG A 6 39.41 -17.36 7.72
N THR A 7 39.37 -16.57 6.61
CA THR A 7 38.47 -15.43 6.49
C THR A 7 37.02 -15.90 6.32
N ILE A 8 36.79 -16.97 5.55
CA ILE A 8 35.47 -17.59 5.44
C ILE A 8 35.02 -18.12 6.80
N LEU A 9 35.90 -18.83 7.54
CA LEU A 9 35.59 -19.32 8.87
C LEU A 9 35.26 -18.18 9.85
N TRP A 10 35.98 -17.05 9.80
CA TRP A 10 35.65 -15.88 10.61
C TRP A 10 34.32 -15.24 10.26
N ILE A 11 33.96 -15.17 8.96
CA ILE A 11 32.63 -14.66 8.51
C ILE A 11 31.53 -15.61 8.98
N VAL A 12 31.70 -16.92 8.78
CA VAL A 12 30.72 -17.93 9.24
C VAL A 12 30.59 -17.88 10.76
N PHE A 13 31.70 -17.76 11.47
CA PHE A 13 31.72 -17.65 12.94
C PHE A 13 31.00 -16.38 13.42
N ALA A 14 31.27 -15.21 12.82
CA ALA A 14 30.62 -13.96 13.16
C ALA A 14 29.11 -14.01 12.92
N VAL A 15 28.68 -14.53 11.75
CA VAL A 15 27.26 -14.71 11.43
C VAL A 15 26.60 -15.70 12.39
N SER A 16 27.24 -16.82 12.71
CA SER A 16 26.73 -17.81 13.68
C SER A 16 26.61 -17.20 15.09
N LEU A 17 27.54 -16.36 15.48
CA LEU A 17 27.51 -15.70 16.78
C LEU A 17 26.38 -14.69 16.90
N VAL A 18 26.11 -13.93 15.84
CA VAL A 18 24.97 -13.00 15.77
C VAL A 18 23.64 -13.76 15.80
N VAL A 19 23.53 -14.89 15.09
CA VAL A 19 22.31 -15.72 15.09
C VAL A 19 22.07 -16.37 16.45
N LEU A 20 23.14 -16.89 17.10
CA LEU A 20 23.06 -17.46 18.44
C LEU A 20 22.70 -16.41 19.50
N TRP A 21 23.26 -15.21 19.39
CA TRP A 21 22.94 -14.09 20.28
C TRP A 21 21.48 -13.67 20.11
N ASN A 22 21.00 -13.54 18.89
CA ASN A 22 19.61 -13.23 18.61
C ASN A 22 18.65 -14.31 19.16
N ASN A 23 18.97 -15.60 18.97
CA ASN A 23 18.18 -16.70 19.51
C ASN A 23 18.17 -16.70 21.05
N TRP A 24 19.31 -16.40 21.67
CA TRP A 24 19.39 -16.26 23.13
C TRP A 24 18.55 -15.08 23.63
N MET A 25 18.57 -13.92 22.95
CA MET A 25 17.70 -12.78 23.28
C MET A 25 16.23 -13.17 23.20
N VAL A 26 15.82 -13.85 22.15
CA VAL A 26 14.43 -14.32 21.99
C VAL A 26 14.04 -15.33 23.08
N SER A 27 14.93 -16.26 23.44
CA SER A 27 14.67 -17.23 24.51
C SER A 27 14.58 -16.61 25.90
N THR A 28 15.19 -15.44 26.10
CA THR A 28 15.13 -14.67 27.35
C THR A 28 14.01 -13.63 27.36
N GLY A 29 13.09 -13.65 26.35
CA GLY A 29 11.94 -12.74 26.26
C GLY A 29 12.29 -11.33 25.75
N GLN A 30 13.51 -11.13 25.25
CA GLN A 30 13.92 -9.87 24.62
C GLN A 30 13.50 -9.84 23.15
N PRO A 31 13.17 -8.65 22.60
CA PRO A 31 12.81 -8.55 21.20
C PRO A 31 13.98 -8.96 20.29
N SER A 32 13.68 -9.77 19.26
CA SER A 32 14.68 -10.16 18.27
C SER A 32 15.29 -8.94 17.58
N MET A 33 16.60 -8.92 17.37
CA MET A 33 17.28 -7.85 16.60
C MET A 33 16.82 -7.80 15.13
N PHE A 34 16.22 -8.87 14.64
CA PHE A 34 15.75 -9.03 13.25
C PHE A 34 14.22 -9.04 13.12
N ALA A 35 13.48 -8.98 14.24
CA ALA A 35 12.04 -8.83 14.24
C ALA A 35 11.63 -7.37 14.46
N PRO A 36 10.60 -6.88 13.79
CA PRO A 36 9.99 -5.60 14.15
C PRO A 36 9.53 -5.66 15.61
N ALA A 37 9.73 -4.56 16.35
CA ALA A 37 9.30 -4.46 17.75
C ALA A 37 7.84 -4.90 17.88
N PRO A 38 7.48 -5.75 18.86
CA PRO A 38 6.12 -6.13 19.07
C PRO A 38 5.29 -4.86 19.29
N ALA A 39 4.23 -4.71 18.50
CA ALA A 39 3.26 -3.66 18.71
C ALA A 39 2.80 -3.76 20.16
N GLN A 40 3.04 -2.73 20.96
CA GLN A 40 2.52 -2.66 22.32
C GLN A 40 1.02 -2.86 22.21
N THR A 41 0.52 -3.94 22.81
CA THR A 41 -0.90 -4.18 23.01
C THR A 41 -1.42 -3.06 23.90
N ALA A 42 -1.84 -1.97 23.27
CA ALA A 42 -2.61 -0.94 23.93
C ALA A 42 -3.91 -1.63 24.39
N LYS A 43 -4.14 -1.59 25.69
CA LYS A 43 -5.42 -1.93 26.33
C LYS A 43 -6.53 -1.38 25.47
N ALA A 44 -7.47 -2.22 25.06
CA ALA A 44 -8.60 -1.84 24.20
C ALA A 44 -9.24 -0.53 24.70
N PRO A 45 -9.23 0.52 23.89
CA PRO A 45 -9.98 1.73 24.23
C PRO A 45 -11.46 1.42 23.96
N GLU A 46 -12.32 1.82 24.88
CA GLU A 46 -13.75 1.90 24.66
C GLU A 46 -14.02 2.56 23.30
N ALA A 47 -14.94 1.96 22.53
CA ALA A 47 -15.31 2.40 21.20
C ALA A 47 -15.76 3.88 21.21
N LYS A 48 -14.84 4.80 20.98
CA LYS A 48 -15.18 6.21 20.74
C LYS A 48 -15.80 6.31 19.36
N LYS A 49 -16.92 6.98 19.27
CA LYS A 49 -17.69 7.26 18.06
C LYS A 49 -16.75 7.83 16.98
N SER A 50 -16.78 7.25 15.79
CA SER A 50 -16.07 7.70 14.60
C SER A 50 -16.51 9.11 14.23
N GLU A 51 -15.57 10.06 14.21
CA GLU A 51 -15.88 11.46 13.86
C GLU A 51 -16.13 11.63 12.36
N LEU A 52 -17.17 12.40 12.03
CA LEU A 52 -17.50 12.79 10.65
C LEU A 52 -16.43 13.71 10.03
N PRO A 53 -16.20 13.66 8.70
CA PRO A 53 -15.44 14.68 8.02
C PRO A 53 -16.11 16.07 8.17
N THR A 54 -15.31 17.11 8.32
CA THR A 54 -15.84 18.48 8.44
C THR A 54 -16.07 19.04 7.04
N ALA A 55 -17.25 19.64 6.83
CA ALA A 55 -17.57 20.37 5.61
C ALA A 55 -16.65 21.57 5.44
N ALA A 56 -16.26 21.90 4.19
CA ALA A 56 -15.43 23.05 3.90
C ALA A 56 -16.22 24.34 4.21
N ALA A 57 -15.71 25.19 5.10
CA ALA A 57 -16.25 26.53 5.32
C ALA A 57 -16.02 27.37 4.04
N THR A 58 -17.07 27.57 3.26
CA THR A 58 -17.07 28.62 2.24
C THR A 58 -17.11 29.96 2.94
N GLY A 59 -16.06 30.76 2.77
CA GLY A 59 -15.90 32.07 3.42
C GLY A 59 -17.09 32.99 3.23
N ALA A 60 -17.71 33.31 4.31
CA ALA A 60 -18.53 34.50 4.50
C ALA A 60 -18.03 35.18 5.76
N THR A 61 -17.57 36.40 5.60
CA THR A 61 -17.14 37.33 6.62
C THR A 61 -18.23 37.58 7.67
N ALA A 62 -17.76 37.72 8.92
CA ALA A 62 -18.37 38.35 10.06
C ALA A 62 -19.24 37.51 11.01
N GLY A 63 -18.77 37.41 12.25
CA GLY A 63 -19.53 37.08 13.45
C GLY A 63 -18.95 35.88 14.17
N ALA A 64 -18.22 36.17 15.25
CA ALA A 64 -17.78 35.15 16.20
C ALA A 64 -18.99 34.33 16.69
N ALA A 65 -19.11 33.12 16.24
CA ALA A 65 -20.00 32.13 16.77
C ALA A 65 -19.22 30.84 17.03
N ALA A 66 -19.37 30.35 18.25
CA ALA A 66 -18.69 29.19 18.81
C ALA A 66 -18.66 27.97 17.88
N LEU A 67 -17.50 27.32 17.81
CA LEU A 67 -17.33 26.01 17.24
C LEU A 67 -18.39 25.04 17.79
N PRO A 68 -19.16 24.33 16.99
CA PRO A 68 -19.98 23.26 17.47
C PRO A 68 -19.08 22.01 17.65
N GLY A 69 -18.45 21.94 18.78
CA GLY A 69 -17.75 20.75 19.26
C GLY A 69 -18.64 19.91 20.10
N ALA A 70 -19.70 19.46 19.93
CA ALA A 70 -20.50 18.42 20.55
C ALA A 70 -21.86 18.40 19.85
N VAL A 71 -22.10 17.38 19.06
CA VAL A 71 -23.47 17.07 18.64
C VAL A 71 -24.20 16.65 19.91
N ALA A 72 -25.09 17.52 20.40
CA ALA A 72 -26.02 17.18 21.46
C ALA A 72 -26.74 15.89 21.07
N GLU A 73 -26.87 14.98 22.01
CA GLU A 73 -27.71 13.79 21.91
C GLU A 73 -29.13 14.22 21.54
N ALA A 74 -29.47 14.12 20.27
CA ALA A 74 -30.87 14.06 19.86
C ALA A 74 -31.40 12.68 20.27
N GLY A 75 -32.45 12.70 21.06
CA GLY A 75 -33.17 11.64 21.74
C GLY A 75 -32.89 10.21 21.28
N ALA A 76 -32.72 9.32 22.23
CA ALA A 76 -32.45 7.91 22.06
C ALA A 76 -33.45 7.26 21.11
N ALA A 77 -33.11 7.23 19.80
CA ALA A 77 -33.76 6.34 18.85
C ALA A 77 -33.46 4.90 19.30
N ALA A 78 -34.45 4.03 19.22
CA ALA A 78 -34.29 2.61 19.52
C ALA A 78 -33.04 2.04 18.86
N PRO A 79 -32.26 1.18 19.51
CA PRO A 79 -30.99 0.71 18.99
C PRO A 79 -31.22 0.03 17.63
N PHE A 80 -30.68 0.64 16.58
CA PHE A 80 -30.74 0.07 15.21
C PHE A 80 -29.97 -1.25 15.22
N LYS A 81 -30.68 -2.36 14.95
CA LYS A 81 -30.04 -3.66 14.83
C LYS A 81 -29.33 -3.72 13.47
N SER A 82 -28.03 -3.58 13.48
CA SER A 82 -27.24 -3.70 12.26
C SER A 82 -27.27 -5.15 11.75
N GLU A 83 -27.37 -5.28 10.42
CA GLU A 83 -27.27 -6.54 9.69
C GLU A 83 -26.04 -6.49 8.78
N ARG A 84 -25.31 -7.59 8.70
CA ARG A 84 -24.20 -7.76 7.77
C ARG A 84 -24.68 -8.50 6.53
N ILE A 85 -24.57 -7.85 5.37
CA ILE A 85 -24.99 -8.39 4.08
C ILE A 85 -23.76 -8.77 3.29
N THR A 86 -23.67 -10.04 2.92
CA THR A 86 -22.55 -10.56 2.10
C THR A 86 -22.95 -10.59 0.63
N ILE A 87 -22.17 -9.94 -0.21
CA ILE A 87 -22.26 -10.02 -1.68
C ILE A 87 -21.08 -10.84 -2.18
N THR A 88 -21.35 -11.83 -3.03
CA THR A 88 -20.32 -12.70 -3.59
C THR A 88 -20.34 -12.65 -5.11
N THR A 89 -19.17 -12.37 -5.70
CA THR A 89 -18.91 -12.49 -7.15
C THR A 89 -17.89 -13.60 -7.39
N ASP A 90 -17.44 -13.74 -8.62
CA ASP A 90 -16.37 -14.68 -8.99
C ASP A 90 -14.96 -14.22 -8.54
N VAL A 91 -14.79 -12.94 -8.16
CA VAL A 91 -13.48 -12.36 -7.77
C VAL A 91 -13.47 -11.72 -6.39
N ILE A 92 -14.64 -11.27 -5.89
CA ILE A 92 -14.79 -10.52 -4.64
C ILE A 92 -15.88 -11.16 -3.77
N ARG A 93 -15.63 -11.18 -2.45
CA ARG A 93 -16.66 -11.33 -1.41
C ARG A 93 -16.61 -10.08 -0.55
N ALA A 94 -17.72 -9.34 -0.48
CA ALA A 94 -17.83 -8.12 0.29
C ALA A 94 -18.91 -8.22 1.35
N ASP A 95 -18.58 -7.88 2.59
CA ASP A 95 -19.54 -7.76 3.69
C ASP A 95 -19.83 -6.28 3.93
N ILE A 96 -21.07 -5.88 3.70
CA ILE A 96 -21.58 -4.54 3.89
C ILE A 96 -22.47 -4.52 5.13
N ASP A 97 -22.18 -3.60 6.04
CA ASP A 97 -22.98 -3.41 7.24
C ASP A 97 -24.09 -2.40 6.97
N THR A 98 -25.32 -2.72 7.36
CA THR A 98 -26.46 -1.80 7.26
C THR A 98 -26.31 -0.60 8.18
N GLN A 99 -25.50 -0.67 9.24
CA GLN A 99 -25.07 0.53 9.93
C GLN A 99 -24.07 1.30 9.08
N GLY A 100 -24.49 2.42 8.57
CA GLY A 100 -23.69 3.30 7.72
C GLY A 100 -23.62 2.88 6.25
N GLY A 101 -24.08 1.70 5.86
CA GLY A 101 -23.84 1.16 4.52
C GLY A 101 -22.33 1.11 4.22
N VAL A 102 -21.55 0.61 5.16
CA VAL A 102 -20.08 0.59 5.14
C VAL A 102 -19.58 -0.78 4.68
N ILE A 103 -18.61 -0.81 3.78
CA ILE A 103 -17.93 -2.06 3.44
C ILE A 103 -16.93 -2.35 4.56
N LYS A 104 -17.24 -3.30 5.42
CA LYS A 104 -16.44 -3.69 6.60
C LYS A 104 -15.46 -4.81 6.31
N ARG A 105 -15.73 -5.65 5.31
CA ARG A 105 -14.85 -6.72 4.88
C ARG A 105 -14.89 -6.85 3.36
N LEU A 106 -13.74 -6.99 2.75
CA LEU A 106 -13.61 -7.28 1.32
C LEU A 106 -12.51 -8.31 1.14
N GLU A 107 -12.87 -9.43 0.59
CA GLU A 107 -12.02 -10.60 0.38
C GLU A 107 -11.82 -10.85 -1.11
N LEU A 108 -10.58 -11.03 -1.55
CA LEU A 108 -10.21 -11.30 -2.93
C LEU A 108 -10.13 -12.82 -3.15
N LEU A 109 -11.11 -13.39 -3.87
CA LEU A 109 -11.23 -14.84 -4.00
C LEU A 109 -10.14 -15.48 -4.86
N LYS A 110 -9.53 -14.72 -5.77
CA LYS A 110 -8.42 -15.18 -6.64
C LYS A 110 -7.04 -15.03 -6.03
N TYR A 111 -6.90 -14.33 -4.89
CA TYR A 111 -5.63 -14.06 -4.24
C TYR A 111 -5.57 -14.70 -2.87
N LYS A 112 -4.49 -15.42 -2.60
CA LYS A 112 -4.26 -16.09 -1.32
C LYS A 112 -3.26 -15.33 -0.48
N GLU A 113 -3.49 -15.29 0.83
CA GLU A 113 -2.55 -14.72 1.77
C GLU A 113 -1.32 -15.63 1.88
N ASN A 114 -0.17 -15.12 1.46
CA ASN A 114 1.10 -15.82 1.64
C ASN A 114 1.63 -15.51 3.04
N SER A 115 1.27 -16.31 4.01
CA SER A 115 1.89 -16.28 5.33
C SER A 115 3.19 -17.10 5.31
N HIS A 116 4.12 -16.78 4.39
CA HIS A 116 5.48 -17.27 4.56
C HIS A 116 6.15 -16.39 5.63
N PRO A 117 6.52 -16.93 6.80
CA PRO A 117 7.54 -16.29 7.60
C PRO A 117 8.74 -16.07 6.67
N GLY A 118 9.29 -14.85 6.67
CA GLY A 118 10.31 -14.44 5.71
C GLY A 118 11.36 -15.54 5.51
N TRP A 119 11.86 -15.70 4.29
CA TRP A 119 12.78 -16.76 3.86
C TRP A 119 13.94 -17.02 4.84
N PHE A 120 14.41 -16.00 5.53
CA PHE A 120 15.42 -16.14 6.57
C PHE A 120 14.91 -16.77 7.88
N ASN A 121 13.64 -16.69 8.21
CA ASN A 121 13.10 -17.30 9.44
C ASN A 121 12.61 -18.75 9.26
N GLY A 122 12.43 -19.21 8.03
CA GLY A 122 11.84 -20.53 7.76
C GLY A 122 12.81 -21.61 7.28
N CYS A 123 13.91 -21.26 6.61
CA CYS A 123 14.78 -22.25 5.96
C CYS A 123 16.09 -22.58 6.70
N PHE A 124 16.44 -21.85 7.76
CA PHE A 124 17.61 -22.15 8.60
C PHE A 124 17.27 -22.94 9.89
N GLY A 125 16.00 -23.12 10.21
CA GLY A 125 15.56 -24.05 11.25
C GLY A 125 15.26 -25.41 10.61
N LEU A 126 16.23 -26.34 10.69
CA LEU A 126 16.20 -27.71 10.20
C LEU A 126 14.79 -28.30 10.00
N PHE A 127 14.42 -28.50 8.73
CA PHE A 127 13.43 -29.45 8.18
C PHE A 127 11.95 -29.41 8.62
N GLU A 128 11.57 -28.86 9.76
CA GLU A 128 10.15 -28.81 10.16
C GLU A 128 9.42 -27.51 9.85
N ALA A 129 10.14 -26.39 9.67
CA ALA A 129 9.54 -25.07 9.42
C ALA A 129 9.18 -24.80 7.95
N CYS A 130 9.51 -25.72 7.03
CA CYS A 130 9.13 -25.63 5.62
C CYS A 130 7.81 -26.34 5.28
N LYS A 131 7.04 -26.76 6.27
CA LYS A 131 5.66 -27.20 6.00
C LYS A 131 4.90 -25.98 5.45
N PRO A 132 4.33 -26.05 4.24
CA PRO A 132 3.40 -25.03 3.78
C PRO A 132 2.29 -24.99 4.81
N GLY A 133 2.23 -23.92 5.60
CA GLY A 133 1.10 -23.69 6.46
C GLY A 133 -0.14 -23.80 5.60
N ASP A 134 -1.23 -24.31 6.17
CA ASP A 134 -2.52 -24.49 5.50
C ASP A 134 -3.15 -23.12 5.17
N ASN A 135 -2.47 -22.38 4.27
CA ASN A 135 -2.75 -21.00 3.92
C ASN A 135 -3.70 -20.92 2.73
N ASN A 136 -4.85 -21.59 2.89
CA ASN A 136 -5.93 -21.46 1.92
C ASN A 136 -6.79 -20.21 2.16
N LYS A 137 -6.34 -19.30 3.06
CA LYS A 137 -7.04 -18.04 3.35
C LYS A 137 -6.90 -17.08 2.17
N ASN A 138 -7.99 -16.44 1.80
CA ASN A 138 -7.98 -15.40 0.79
C ASN A 138 -7.43 -14.10 1.37
N VAL A 139 -6.86 -13.25 0.51
CA VAL A 139 -6.43 -11.90 0.90
C VAL A 139 -7.64 -11.08 1.30
N VAL A 140 -7.59 -10.50 2.49
CA VAL A 140 -8.60 -9.58 3.00
C VAL A 140 -8.05 -8.15 2.90
N LEU A 141 -8.74 -7.29 2.15
CA LEU A 141 -8.40 -5.88 2.02
C LEU A 141 -9.08 -5.05 3.10
N PHE A 142 -10.40 -4.93 3.06
CA PHE A 142 -11.12 -4.30 4.16
C PHE A 142 -11.32 -5.30 5.28
N ASP A 143 -11.05 -4.87 6.52
CA ASP A 143 -11.24 -5.68 7.71
C ASP A 143 -11.36 -4.79 8.95
N VAL A 144 -12.18 -5.23 9.87
CA VAL A 144 -12.33 -4.60 11.19
C VAL A 144 -12.22 -5.68 12.24
N ASP A 145 -11.09 -5.71 12.91
CA ASP A 145 -10.83 -6.64 13.99
C ASP A 145 -10.43 -5.87 15.25
N ALA A 146 -11.36 -5.78 16.18
CA ALA A 146 -11.13 -5.10 17.46
C ALA A 146 -10.03 -5.77 18.31
N GLY A 147 -9.82 -7.08 18.14
CA GLY A 147 -8.81 -7.84 18.90
C GLY A 147 -7.38 -7.51 18.48
N THR A 148 -7.14 -7.28 17.19
CA THR A 148 -5.82 -6.93 16.63
C THR A 148 -5.65 -5.44 16.39
N GLY A 149 -6.69 -4.62 16.59
CA GLY A 149 -6.69 -3.19 16.28
C GLY A 149 -6.63 -2.88 14.80
N LYS A 150 -6.83 -3.86 13.93
CA LYS A 150 -6.88 -3.66 12.48
C LYS A 150 -8.17 -2.93 12.11
N THR A 151 -8.03 -1.88 11.33
CA THR A 151 -9.17 -1.13 10.80
C THR A 151 -8.86 -0.70 9.39
N TYR A 152 -9.61 -1.25 8.43
CA TYR A 152 -9.59 -0.78 7.05
C TYR A 152 -11.02 -0.81 6.50
N LEU A 153 -11.55 0.38 6.15
CA LEU A 153 -12.95 0.59 5.80
C LEU A 153 -13.10 1.51 4.61
N ALA A 154 -14.18 1.32 3.83
CA ALA A 154 -14.66 2.27 2.87
C ALA A 154 -16.03 2.83 3.33
N GLN A 155 -16.09 4.13 3.53
CA GLN A 155 -17.23 4.84 4.10
C GLN A 155 -17.69 5.96 3.19
N THR A 156 -18.99 6.15 3.09
CA THR A 156 -19.61 7.26 2.36
C THR A 156 -20.81 7.81 3.15
N GLY A 157 -21.21 9.04 2.89
CA GLY A 157 -22.38 9.63 3.54
C GLY A 157 -22.49 11.11 3.27
N LEU A 158 -23.43 11.75 3.97
CA LEU A 158 -23.71 13.16 3.84
C LEU A 158 -23.23 13.94 5.05
N VAL A 159 -22.73 15.15 4.80
CA VAL A 159 -22.40 16.19 5.79
C VAL A 159 -22.98 17.52 5.33
N GLY A 160 -22.74 18.61 6.03
CA GLY A 160 -23.19 19.96 5.66
C GLY A 160 -24.40 20.44 6.45
N ALA A 161 -25.22 19.53 7.01
CA ALA A 161 -26.28 19.86 7.97
C ALA A 161 -26.36 18.79 9.07
N ALA A 162 -26.95 19.16 10.19
CA ALA A 162 -27.12 18.22 11.31
C ALA A 162 -28.15 17.14 10.96
N GLY A 163 -27.89 15.91 11.40
CA GLY A 163 -28.84 14.80 11.29
C GLY A 163 -28.95 14.18 9.89
N LEU A 164 -28.08 14.53 8.94
CA LEU A 164 -28.07 13.88 7.61
C LEU A 164 -27.58 12.42 7.67
N PRO A 165 -28.10 11.56 6.77
CA PRO A 165 -27.67 10.17 6.68
C PRO A 165 -26.15 10.05 6.40
N ASN A 166 -25.44 9.33 7.26
CA ASN A 166 -23.99 9.19 7.17
C ASN A 166 -23.54 7.77 7.54
N HIS A 167 -22.26 7.54 7.72
CA HIS A 167 -21.70 6.21 8.03
C HIS A 167 -22.04 5.71 9.46
N THR A 168 -22.70 6.50 10.29
CA THR A 168 -23.20 6.06 11.60
C THR A 168 -24.72 5.82 11.61
N SER A 169 -25.41 6.20 10.53
CA SER A 169 -26.86 6.06 10.38
C SER A 169 -27.28 4.63 10.06
N GLY A 170 -28.48 4.25 10.45
CA GLY A 170 -29.09 2.97 10.05
C GLY A 170 -29.59 3.02 8.61
N PHE A 171 -29.29 2.01 7.81
CA PHE A 171 -29.78 1.81 6.46
C PHE A 171 -30.62 0.54 6.37
N VAL A 172 -31.70 0.59 5.61
CA VAL A 172 -32.54 -0.57 5.30
C VAL A 172 -32.14 -1.11 3.93
N ALA A 173 -31.86 -2.40 3.88
CA ALA A 173 -31.52 -3.05 2.62
C ALA A 173 -32.79 -3.43 1.85
N LYS A 174 -32.80 -3.13 0.55
CA LYS A 174 -33.82 -3.65 -0.35
C LYS A 174 -33.60 -5.11 -0.69
N PRO A 175 -34.66 -5.90 -0.87
CA PRO A 175 -34.53 -7.27 -1.36
C PRO A 175 -33.84 -7.32 -2.71
N GLY A 176 -32.99 -8.32 -2.94
CA GLY A 176 -32.28 -8.51 -4.20
C GLY A 176 -31.30 -9.67 -4.15
N ALA A 177 -30.72 -10.02 -5.28
CA ALA A 177 -29.69 -11.06 -5.36
C ALA A 177 -28.46 -10.69 -4.52
N ARG A 178 -27.86 -11.69 -3.88
CA ARG A 178 -26.66 -11.54 -3.05
C ARG A 178 -25.45 -12.28 -3.66
N MET A 179 -25.67 -13.05 -4.68
CA MET A 179 -24.65 -13.80 -5.39
C MET A 179 -24.76 -13.52 -6.89
N LEU A 180 -23.62 -13.57 -7.55
CA LEU A 180 -23.53 -13.42 -9.01
C LEU A 180 -23.69 -14.81 -9.64
N ASP A 181 -24.92 -15.25 -9.87
CA ASP A 181 -25.19 -16.55 -10.50
C ASP A 181 -24.95 -16.51 -12.03
N ASN A 182 -26.01 -16.39 -12.83
CA ASN A 182 -25.92 -16.38 -14.31
C ASN A 182 -25.82 -14.96 -14.89
N GLY A 183 -26.01 -13.92 -14.08
CA GLY A 183 -25.92 -12.52 -14.51
C GLY A 183 -24.49 -12.00 -14.59
N ASN A 184 -24.30 -10.83 -15.20
CA ASN A 184 -23.02 -10.13 -15.24
C ASN A 184 -22.85 -9.12 -14.10
N THR A 185 -23.93 -8.79 -13.39
CA THR A 185 -23.93 -7.79 -12.31
C THR A 185 -24.83 -8.25 -11.17
N VAL A 186 -24.45 -7.84 -9.95
CA VAL A 186 -25.29 -7.95 -8.74
C VAL A 186 -25.31 -6.59 -8.05
N GLN A 187 -26.48 -6.19 -7.54
CA GLN A 187 -26.67 -4.89 -6.91
C GLN A 187 -27.17 -5.04 -5.46
N LEU A 188 -26.66 -4.18 -4.59
CA LEU A 188 -27.15 -3.96 -3.25
C LEU A 188 -27.64 -2.52 -3.12
N VAL A 189 -28.90 -2.34 -2.76
CA VAL A 189 -29.52 -1.03 -2.54
C VAL A 189 -29.81 -0.87 -1.06
N LEU A 190 -29.31 0.21 -0.47
CA LEU A 190 -29.46 0.59 0.93
C LEU A 190 -30.11 1.96 1.02
N GLU A 191 -31.14 2.13 1.85
CA GLU A 191 -31.84 3.39 2.02
C GLU A 191 -31.81 3.84 3.49
N SER A 192 -31.59 5.12 3.69
CA SER A 192 -31.70 5.78 5.00
C SER A 192 -32.40 7.12 4.84
N GLU A 193 -33.29 7.44 5.76
CA GLU A 193 -33.99 8.72 5.80
C GLU A 193 -33.81 9.35 7.16
N GLN A 194 -33.12 10.48 7.21
CA GLN A 194 -32.86 11.22 8.42
C GLN A 194 -32.72 12.72 8.09
N GLY A 195 -33.10 13.60 9.03
CA GLY A 195 -32.96 15.04 8.86
C GLY A 195 -33.71 15.61 7.63
N GLY A 196 -34.80 15.00 7.20
CA GLY A 196 -35.55 15.41 6.00
C GLY A 196 -34.84 15.09 4.69
N VAL A 197 -33.80 14.26 4.72
CA VAL A 197 -33.08 13.81 3.51
C VAL A 197 -33.07 12.29 3.46
N LYS A 198 -33.46 11.77 2.29
CA LYS A 198 -33.35 10.36 1.96
C LYS A 198 -32.08 10.11 1.14
N LEU A 199 -31.20 9.26 1.64
CA LEU A 199 -30.01 8.80 0.95
C LEU A 199 -30.18 7.35 0.53
N THR A 200 -30.12 7.10 -0.78
CA THR A 200 -30.08 5.75 -1.36
C THR A 200 -28.68 5.46 -1.86
N LYS A 201 -28.03 4.41 -1.33
CA LYS A 201 -26.72 3.92 -1.79
C LYS A 201 -26.94 2.67 -2.61
N THR A 202 -26.46 2.67 -3.85
CA THR A 202 -26.50 1.50 -4.74
C THR A 202 -25.08 1.04 -5.03
N PHE A 203 -24.74 -0.15 -4.56
CA PHE A 203 -23.46 -0.81 -4.86
C PHE A 203 -23.68 -1.79 -5.99
N THR A 204 -22.96 -1.64 -7.09
CA THR A 204 -23.02 -2.54 -8.24
C THR A 204 -21.69 -3.25 -8.43
N PHE A 205 -21.73 -4.57 -8.35
CA PHE A 205 -20.58 -5.46 -8.55
C PHE A 205 -20.71 -6.12 -9.92
N LYS A 206 -19.58 -6.25 -10.64
CA LYS A 206 -19.53 -6.85 -11.98
C LYS A 206 -18.70 -8.14 -11.97
N ARG A 207 -19.02 -9.03 -12.88
CA ARG A 207 -18.25 -10.28 -13.07
C ARG A 207 -16.83 -9.98 -13.51
N GLY A 208 -15.86 -10.61 -12.87
CA GLY A 208 -14.44 -10.49 -13.20
C GLY A 208 -13.79 -9.15 -12.86
N ASP A 209 -14.52 -8.23 -12.22
CA ASP A 209 -14.07 -6.86 -11.96
C ASP A 209 -13.81 -6.61 -10.47
N TYR A 210 -12.79 -5.83 -10.17
CA TYR A 210 -12.46 -5.33 -8.82
C TYR A 210 -13.01 -3.92 -8.57
N VAL A 211 -13.72 -3.34 -9.53
CA VAL A 211 -14.43 -2.07 -9.41
C VAL A 211 -15.83 -2.30 -8.87
N ILE A 212 -16.19 -1.57 -7.83
CA ILE A 212 -17.53 -1.49 -7.27
C ILE A 212 -18.07 -0.11 -7.65
N ASP A 213 -19.11 -0.05 -8.50
CA ASP A 213 -19.76 1.22 -8.77
C ASP A 213 -20.65 1.58 -7.58
N VAL A 214 -20.47 2.79 -7.03
CA VAL A 214 -21.22 3.29 -5.87
C VAL A 214 -21.99 4.52 -6.30
N ARG A 215 -23.31 4.40 -6.37
CA ARG A 215 -24.22 5.51 -6.70
C ARG A 215 -24.93 5.97 -5.43
N HIS A 216 -25.02 7.29 -5.28
CA HIS A 216 -25.72 7.96 -4.21
C HIS A 216 -26.84 8.79 -4.81
N ASP A 217 -28.09 8.45 -4.49
CA ASP A 217 -29.26 9.27 -4.83
C ASP A 217 -29.72 9.97 -3.55
N VAL A 218 -29.68 11.30 -3.56
CA VAL A 218 -29.99 12.16 -2.42
C VAL A 218 -31.25 12.94 -2.72
N ALA A 219 -32.32 12.67 -2.00
CA ALA A 219 -33.60 13.34 -2.16
C ALA A 219 -33.94 14.16 -0.91
N ASN A 220 -34.31 15.41 -1.11
CA ASN A 220 -34.89 16.24 -0.04
C ASN A 220 -36.37 15.86 0.13
N VAL A 221 -36.70 15.13 1.16
CA VAL A 221 -38.08 14.73 1.52
C VAL A 221 -38.66 15.61 2.60
N GLY A 222 -37.90 16.61 3.07
CA GLY A 222 -38.33 17.60 4.04
C GLY A 222 -39.04 18.79 3.41
N THR A 223 -39.39 19.77 4.22
CA THR A 223 -40.12 20.97 3.83
C THR A 223 -39.25 22.19 3.61
N ALA A 224 -37.97 22.14 3.98
CA ALA A 224 -37.00 23.22 3.86
C ALA A 224 -35.86 22.88 2.88
N PRO A 225 -35.29 23.87 2.17
CA PRO A 225 -34.10 23.62 1.34
C PRO A 225 -32.93 23.15 2.19
N VAL A 226 -32.15 22.18 1.71
CA VAL A 226 -30.95 21.62 2.34
C VAL A 226 -29.74 21.76 1.41
N LYS A 227 -28.55 21.89 2.00
CA LYS A 227 -27.27 21.94 1.28
C LYS A 227 -26.40 20.75 1.70
N PRO A 228 -26.68 19.54 1.24
CA PRO A 228 -25.87 18.38 1.60
C PRO A 228 -24.55 18.37 0.84
N GLU A 229 -23.52 17.83 1.48
CA GLU A 229 -22.22 17.54 0.89
C GLU A 229 -21.97 16.03 1.00
N LEU A 230 -21.56 15.41 -0.09
CA LEU A 230 -21.24 13.99 -0.15
C LEU A 230 -19.77 13.80 0.20
N TYR A 231 -19.48 12.96 1.16
CA TYR A 231 -18.11 12.51 1.40
C TYR A 231 -17.91 11.06 1.01
N LEU A 232 -16.71 10.80 0.46
CA LEU A 232 -16.19 9.47 0.17
C LEU A 232 -14.86 9.35 0.91
N GLN A 233 -14.71 8.37 1.80
CA GLN A 233 -13.46 8.22 2.54
C GLN A 233 -13.04 6.77 2.75
N LEU A 234 -11.73 6.58 2.81
CA LEU A 234 -11.07 5.36 3.24
C LEU A 234 -10.45 5.59 4.62
N VAL A 235 -10.70 4.69 5.55
CA VAL A 235 -10.13 4.73 6.89
C VAL A 235 -9.22 3.53 7.07
N HIS A 236 -7.99 3.76 7.52
CA HIS A 236 -7.00 2.70 7.74
C HIS A 236 -6.25 2.93 9.04
N ASP A 237 -5.86 1.86 9.70
CA ASP A 237 -4.93 1.93 10.81
C ASP A 237 -3.50 2.23 10.32
N GLY A 238 -2.68 2.84 11.18
CA GLY A 238 -1.29 3.17 10.89
C GLY A 238 -0.32 1.99 11.10
N ASN A 239 -0.82 0.77 11.29
CA ASN A 239 0.03 -0.38 11.57
C ASN A 239 0.82 -0.78 10.31
N LYS A 240 2.09 -1.14 10.50
CA LYS A 240 2.90 -1.69 9.41
C LYS A 240 2.39 -3.07 9.02
N PRO A 241 2.39 -3.40 7.72
CA PRO A 241 2.03 -4.74 7.28
C PRO A 241 2.93 -5.81 7.90
N ALA A 242 2.36 -6.98 8.20
CA ALA A 242 3.16 -8.12 8.66
C ALA A 242 4.19 -8.51 7.59
N GLY A 243 5.45 -8.65 7.97
CA GLY A 243 6.55 -8.99 7.06
C GLY A 243 7.25 -7.79 6.42
N ASP A 244 6.87 -6.55 6.75
CA ASP A 244 7.60 -5.36 6.35
C ASP A 244 8.98 -5.33 7.02
N SER A 245 10.05 -5.24 6.21
CA SER A 245 11.44 -5.23 6.68
C SER A 245 12.25 -4.25 5.85
N PHE A 246 13.46 -3.92 6.30
CA PHE A 246 14.35 -2.99 5.58
C PHE A 246 14.58 -3.39 4.11
N PHE A 247 14.63 -4.69 3.80
CA PHE A 247 14.82 -5.21 2.44
C PHE A 247 13.50 -5.44 1.68
N ASN A 248 12.38 -5.45 2.36
CA ASN A 248 11.05 -5.67 1.80
C ASN A 248 10.09 -4.57 2.25
N SER A 249 10.60 -3.34 2.37
CA SER A 249 9.79 -2.19 2.73
C SER A 249 8.95 -1.77 1.53
N SER A 250 7.65 -1.87 1.68
CA SER A 250 6.70 -1.38 0.70
C SER A 250 5.91 -0.22 1.27
N TYR A 251 5.58 0.70 0.39
CA TYR A 251 4.75 1.82 0.79
C TYR A 251 3.35 1.34 1.18
N THR A 252 2.92 1.69 2.40
CA THR A 252 1.54 1.57 2.85
C THR A 252 1.10 2.90 3.40
N GLY A 253 0.06 3.47 2.82
CA GLY A 253 -0.44 4.77 3.25
C GLY A 253 -1.37 5.44 2.25
N PRO A 254 -1.90 6.61 2.64
CA PRO A 254 -2.76 7.42 1.80
C PRO A 254 -2.02 7.94 0.57
N THR A 255 -2.69 7.87 -0.58
CA THR A 255 -2.21 8.39 -1.86
C THR A 255 -3.33 9.13 -2.56
N MET A 256 -2.98 10.07 -3.40
CA MET A 256 -3.92 10.81 -4.22
C MET A 256 -3.31 11.24 -5.55
N TYR A 257 -4.16 11.59 -6.47
CA TYR A 257 -3.78 12.12 -7.76
C TYR A 257 -4.77 13.20 -8.19
N THR A 258 -4.25 14.30 -8.72
CA THR A 258 -5.01 15.29 -9.46
C THR A 258 -4.29 15.59 -10.78
N ALA A 259 -5.00 16.07 -11.77
CA ALA A 259 -4.39 16.42 -13.05
C ALA A 259 -3.36 17.57 -12.90
N ALA A 260 -3.59 18.49 -11.96
CA ALA A 260 -2.72 19.65 -11.70
C ALA A 260 -1.45 19.23 -10.93
N ASP A 261 -1.62 18.53 -9.81
CA ASP A 261 -0.51 18.29 -8.85
C ASP A 261 0.09 16.88 -8.98
N LYS A 262 -0.49 16.05 -9.89
CA LYS A 262 -0.01 14.68 -10.14
C LYS A 262 -0.17 13.77 -8.91
N TYR A 263 0.73 12.83 -8.73
CA TYR A 263 0.66 11.78 -7.73
C TYR A 263 1.38 12.20 -6.44
N HIS A 264 0.67 12.11 -5.31
CA HIS A 264 1.19 12.38 -3.97
C HIS A 264 1.08 11.15 -3.07
N LYS A 265 2.08 10.96 -2.22
CA LYS A 265 2.14 9.94 -1.17
C LYS A 265 2.21 10.61 0.20
N LEU A 266 1.41 10.15 1.13
CA LEU A 266 1.35 10.65 2.50
C LEU A 266 1.67 9.52 3.48
N LYS A 267 2.61 9.74 4.39
CA LYS A 267 2.96 8.75 5.41
C LYS A 267 2.06 8.90 6.63
N PHE A 268 1.64 7.79 7.23
CA PHE A 268 0.88 7.81 8.47
C PHE A 268 1.62 8.53 9.60
N GLU A 269 2.95 8.39 9.67
CA GLU A 269 3.78 9.09 10.66
C GLU A 269 3.75 10.63 10.48
N THR A 270 3.60 11.12 9.25
CA THR A 270 3.44 12.56 8.98
C THR A 270 2.07 13.02 9.46
N LEU A 271 1.01 12.29 9.11
CA LEU A 271 -0.35 12.61 9.56
C LEU A 271 -0.48 12.60 11.08
N GLU A 272 0.24 11.71 11.77
CA GLU A 272 0.28 11.69 13.23
C GLU A 272 0.90 12.95 13.80
N LYS A 273 2.08 13.36 13.28
CA LYS A 273 2.78 14.59 13.73
C LYS A 273 1.95 15.84 13.47
N ASP A 274 1.28 15.91 12.31
CA ASP A 274 0.44 17.05 11.95
C ASP A 274 -0.79 17.14 12.86
N ALA A 275 -1.39 15.99 13.20
CA ALA A 275 -2.49 15.91 14.15
C ALA A 275 -2.05 16.29 15.58
N GLU A 276 -0.88 15.85 16.03
CA GLU A 276 -0.31 16.28 17.33
C GLU A 276 -0.02 17.78 17.36
N THR A 277 0.51 18.33 16.26
CA THR A 277 0.80 19.75 16.13
C THR A 277 -0.50 20.56 16.17
N ALA A 278 -1.51 20.13 15.45
CA ALA A 278 -2.85 20.71 15.46
C ALA A 278 -3.45 20.71 16.88
N ALA A 279 -3.36 19.60 17.59
CA ALA A 279 -3.84 19.48 18.96
C ALA A 279 -3.11 20.42 19.94
N LYS A 280 -1.79 20.61 19.78
CA LYS A 280 -0.97 21.49 20.61
C LYS A 280 -1.21 22.98 20.31
N THR A 281 -1.46 23.32 19.06
CA THR A 281 -1.58 24.72 18.61
C THR A 281 -3.01 25.23 18.55
N GLY A 282 -4.01 24.34 18.66
CA GLY A 282 -5.44 24.67 18.49
C GLY A 282 -5.80 25.09 17.06
N LYS A 283 -4.93 24.79 16.07
CA LYS A 283 -5.15 25.07 14.65
C LYS A 283 -5.59 23.80 13.93
N ASP A 284 -6.17 23.96 12.74
CA ASP A 284 -6.48 22.83 11.87
C ASP A 284 -5.22 22.04 11.49
N MET A 285 -5.39 20.75 11.24
CA MET A 285 -4.31 19.88 10.79
C MET A 285 -3.77 20.36 9.44
N ILE A 286 -2.46 20.50 9.33
CA ILE A 286 -1.80 20.90 8.09
C ILE A 286 -2.06 19.84 7.03
N GLN A 287 -2.51 20.27 5.86
CA GLN A 287 -2.72 19.41 4.69
C GLN A 287 -1.52 19.58 3.75
N ASP A 288 -0.55 18.67 3.83
CA ASP A 288 0.64 18.67 2.94
C ASP A 288 0.29 18.03 1.58
N HIS A 289 -0.83 18.50 1.01
CA HIS A 289 -1.32 18.03 -0.28
C HIS A 289 -2.36 19.01 -0.86
N PRO A 290 -2.69 18.91 -2.17
CA PRO A 290 -3.77 19.69 -2.75
C PRO A 290 -5.09 19.43 -2.04
N THR A 291 -5.74 20.51 -1.58
CA THR A 291 -7.00 20.42 -0.84
C THR A 291 -8.22 20.59 -1.73
N LYS A 292 -8.08 21.08 -2.96
CA LYS A 292 -9.19 21.32 -3.89
C LYS A 292 -8.86 20.75 -5.26
N ALA A 293 -9.79 20.02 -5.84
CA ALA A 293 -9.70 19.53 -7.21
C ALA A 293 -11.10 19.29 -7.78
N ASP A 294 -11.21 19.27 -9.10
CA ASP A 294 -12.42 18.89 -9.84
C ASP A 294 -12.28 17.52 -10.52
N ASN A 295 -11.11 16.90 -10.37
CA ASN A 295 -10.74 15.63 -10.97
C ASN A 295 -9.88 14.81 -10.01
N GLY A 296 -9.44 13.63 -10.44
CA GLY A 296 -8.52 12.79 -9.69
C GLY A 296 -9.20 11.79 -8.78
N TRP A 297 -8.40 11.18 -7.91
CA TRP A 297 -8.81 10.11 -7.02
C TRP A 297 -8.05 10.17 -5.70
N VAL A 298 -8.61 9.52 -4.68
CA VAL A 298 -7.97 9.28 -3.37
C VAL A 298 -7.92 7.80 -3.08
N ALA A 299 -6.82 7.33 -2.51
CA ALA A 299 -6.61 5.91 -2.29
C ALA A 299 -5.80 5.64 -1.02
N ILE A 300 -5.85 4.39 -0.56
CA ILE A 300 -4.87 3.81 0.34
C ILE A 300 -4.16 2.71 -0.43
N SER A 301 -2.86 2.91 -0.64
CA SER A 301 -1.97 1.92 -1.25
C SER A 301 -1.46 0.98 -0.18
N ARG A 302 -1.39 -0.31 -0.50
CA ARG A 302 -0.75 -1.36 0.28
C ARG A 302 0.16 -2.14 -0.67
N HIS A 303 1.13 -2.86 -0.16
CA HIS A 303 2.19 -3.52 -0.93
C HIS A 303 1.83 -3.98 -2.37
N PHE A 304 0.84 -4.88 -2.52
CA PHE A 304 0.40 -5.42 -3.82
C PHE A 304 -1.01 -5.01 -4.20
N PHE A 305 -1.69 -4.28 -3.32
CA PHE A 305 -3.11 -3.97 -3.45
C PHE A 305 -3.35 -2.48 -3.24
N VAL A 306 -4.42 -2.00 -3.81
CA VAL A 306 -4.88 -0.61 -3.61
C VAL A 306 -6.39 -0.58 -3.50
N SER A 307 -6.90 0.30 -2.63
CA SER A 307 -8.31 0.68 -2.65
C SER A 307 -8.40 2.17 -2.92
N ALA A 308 -9.19 2.56 -3.92
CA ALA A 308 -9.29 3.91 -4.42
C ALA A 308 -10.73 4.33 -4.64
N PHE A 309 -11.11 5.51 -4.15
CA PHE A 309 -12.33 6.19 -4.59
C PHE A 309 -12.02 7.11 -5.77
N VAL A 310 -12.77 6.91 -6.84
CA VAL A 310 -12.69 7.67 -8.09
C VAL A 310 -14.05 8.30 -8.38
N PRO A 311 -14.27 9.55 -7.94
CA PRO A 311 -15.47 10.30 -8.30
C PRO A 311 -15.60 10.42 -9.82
N GLN A 312 -16.80 10.26 -10.37
CA GLN A 312 -17.02 10.20 -11.82
C GLN A 312 -17.43 11.55 -12.43
N ASP A 313 -17.78 12.51 -11.62
CA ASP A 313 -18.12 13.87 -12.06
C ASP A 313 -16.91 14.82 -11.99
N LYS A 314 -17.03 15.97 -12.64
CA LYS A 314 -16.03 17.04 -12.64
C LYS A 314 -16.41 18.19 -11.71
N THR A 315 -17.19 17.91 -10.68
CA THR A 315 -17.58 18.93 -9.71
C THR A 315 -16.42 19.23 -8.75
N PRO A 316 -16.14 20.51 -8.45
CA PRO A 316 -15.14 20.87 -7.47
C PRO A 316 -15.39 20.20 -6.12
N ARG A 317 -14.35 19.61 -5.55
CA ARG A 317 -14.37 18.88 -4.29
C ARG A 317 -13.20 19.25 -3.42
N THR A 318 -13.36 19.09 -2.12
CA THR A 318 -12.26 19.20 -1.16
C THR A 318 -11.66 17.81 -0.92
N ILE A 319 -10.35 17.69 -1.06
CA ILE A 319 -9.59 16.51 -0.65
C ILE A 319 -9.10 16.75 0.78
N PHE A 320 -9.23 15.78 1.64
CA PHE A 320 -8.81 15.90 3.05
C PHE A 320 -8.10 14.64 3.53
N THR A 321 -7.20 14.83 4.47
CA THR A 321 -6.65 13.78 5.32
C THR A 321 -6.91 14.13 6.77
N LYS A 322 -7.20 13.14 7.60
CA LYS A 322 -7.57 13.35 9.00
C LYS A 322 -7.15 12.18 9.86
N LYS A 323 -6.70 12.46 11.08
CA LYS A 323 -6.64 11.48 12.15
C LYS A 323 -8.03 11.35 12.78
N VAL A 324 -8.64 10.19 12.68
CA VAL A 324 -10.01 9.93 13.17
C VAL A 324 -10.01 9.59 14.66
N THR A 325 -9.16 8.64 15.03
CA THR A 325 -8.94 8.22 16.43
C THR A 325 -7.48 7.83 16.63
N THR A 326 -7.14 7.29 17.79
CA THR A 326 -5.81 6.76 18.06
C THR A 326 -5.45 5.71 17.00
N ASN A 327 -4.36 5.94 16.27
CA ASN A 327 -3.85 5.06 15.19
C ASN A 327 -4.87 4.77 14.07
N GLN A 328 -5.80 5.68 13.79
CA GLN A 328 -6.71 5.57 12.64
C GLN A 328 -6.71 6.87 11.85
N TYR A 329 -6.51 6.74 10.54
CA TYR A 329 -6.37 7.84 9.61
C TYR A 329 -7.35 7.69 8.46
N ALA A 330 -7.94 8.80 8.04
CA ALA A 330 -8.83 8.88 6.91
C ALA A 330 -8.20 9.70 5.79
N ILE A 331 -8.44 9.27 4.55
CA ILE A 331 -8.29 10.08 3.36
C ILE A 331 -9.62 10.06 2.61
N GLY A 332 -10.04 11.19 2.09
CA GLY A 332 -11.31 11.27 1.40
C GLY A 332 -11.52 12.55 0.62
N THR A 333 -12.70 12.62 0.02
CA THR A 333 -13.19 13.79 -0.71
C THR A 333 -14.53 14.24 -0.15
N ILE A 334 -14.77 15.53 -0.12
CA ILE A 334 -16.07 16.13 0.20
C ILE A 334 -16.50 16.95 -1.03
N GLN A 335 -17.71 16.70 -1.49
CA GLN A 335 -18.27 17.32 -2.68
C GLN A 335 -19.62 17.97 -2.36
N PRO A 336 -19.81 19.28 -2.61
CA PRO A 336 -21.09 19.93 -2.46
C PRO A 336 -22.06 19.43 -3.52
N LEU A 337 -23.26 19.07 -3.11
CA LEU A 337 -24.34 18.64 -4.01
C LEU A 337 -25.29 19.78 -4.43
N GLY A 338 -24.96 21.01 -4.02
CA GLY A 338 -25.78 22.18 -4.27
C GLY A 338 -26.95 22.33 -3.28
N THR A 339 -27.84 23.26 -3.55
CA THR A 339 -29.04 23.49 -2.73
C THR A 339 -30.18 22.65 -3.29
N LEU A 340 -30.66 21.71 -2.50
CA LEU A 340 -31.81 20.86 -2.85
C LEU A 340 -33.10 21.47 -2.28
N ALA A 341 -33.97 21.95 -3.17
CA ALA A 341 -35.32 22.36 -2.78
C ALA A 341 -36.13 21.15 -2.29
N PRO A 342 -37.20 21.35 -1.51
CA PRO A 342 -38.14 20.28 -1.16
C PRO A 342 -38.59 19.48 -2.39
N GLY A 343 -38.54 18.14 -2.32
CA GLY A 343 -38.85 17.22 -3.41
C GLY A 343 -37.75 17.08 -4.47
N ALA A 344 -36.67 17.86 -4.42
CA ALA A 344 -35.57 17.72 -5.39
C ALA A 344 -34.67 16.49 -5.07
N THR A 345 -34.14 15.89 -6.13
CA THR A 345 -33.22 14.76 -6.05
C THR A 345 -31.98 15.04 -6.87
N VAL A 346 -30.82 14.68 -6.35
CA VAL A 346 -29.54 14.70 -7.05
C VAL A 346 -28.87 13.32 -6.95
N SER A 347 -28.24 12.93 -8.04
CA SER A 347 -27.46 11.67 -8.11
C SER A 347 -25.99 11.96 -8.27
N ASN A 348 -25.16 11.21 -7.55
CA ASN A 348 -23.71 11.24 -7.68
C ASN A 348 -23.18 9.80 -7.78
N SER A 349 -22.16 9.60 -8.60
CA SER A 349 -21.56 8.30 -8.81
C SER A 349 -20.05 8.33 -8.58
N ALA A 350 -19.55 7.29 -7.94
CA ALA A 350 -18.12 7.06 -7.77
C ALA A 350 -17.79 5.60 -8.02
N LYS A 351 -16.57 5.33 -8.44
CA LYS A 351 -16.01 3.97 -8.47
C LYS A 351 -15.18 3.74 -7.23
N LEU A 352 -15.37 2.62 -6.57
CA LEU A 352 -14.46 2.10 -5.56
C LEU A 352 -13.69 0.94 -6.17
N TYR A 353 -12.45 1.16 -6.54
CA TYR A 353 -11.55 0.08 -6.90
C TYR A 353 -10.99 -0.54 -5.62
N SER A 354 -11.00 -1.86 -5.52
CA SER A 354 -10.34 -2.59 -4.43
C SER A 354 -9.78 -3.90 -4.96
N GLY A 355 -8.49 -3.90 -5.27
CA GLY A 355 -7.89 -5.03 -5.96
C GLY A 355 -6.37 -4.94 -6.09
N PRO A 356 -5.77 -5.83 -6.91
CA PRO A 356 -4.33 -5.90 -7.12
C PRO A 356 -3.81 -4.71 -7.92
N GLN A 357 -2.55 -4.32 -7.66
CA GLN A 357 -1.86 -3.25 -8.40
C GLN A 357 -1.35 -3.76 -9.76
N VAL A 358 -2.26 -4.18 -10.63
CA VAL A 358 -1.94 -4.57 -12.01
C VAL A 358 -2.05 -3.34 -12.91
N GLU A 359 -0.93 -2.86 -13.43
CA GLU A 359 -0.81 -1.61 -14.19
C GLU A 359 -1.86 -1.47 -15.30
N LYS A 360 -1.98 -2.48 -16.17
CA LYS A 360 -2.97 -2.51 -17.26
C LYS A 360 -4.42 -2.40 -16.77
N VAL A 361 -4.74 -2.96 -15.61
CA VAL A 361 -6.08 -2.87 -15.02
C VAL A 361 -6.29 -1.47 -14.43
N LEU A 362 -5.31 -0.95 -13.70
CA LEU A 362 -5.41 0.37 -13.07
C LEU A 362 -5.58 1.50 -14.10
N GLU A 363 -4.88 1.44 -15.23
CA GLU A 363 -5.03 2.37 -16.36
C GLU A 363 -6.46 2.41 -16.91
N THR A 364 -7.16 1.27 -16.92
CA THR A 364 -8.56 1.21 -17.40
C THR A 364 -9.56 1.78 -16.41
N VAL A 365 -9.23 1.86 -15.12
CA VAL A 365 -10.12 2.39 -14.08
C VAL A 365 -10.15 3.91 -14.12
N THR A 366 -8.98 4.55 -14.09
CA THR A 366 -8.83 6.01 -14.20
C THR A 366 -7.37 6.37 -14.48
N PRO A 367 -7.12 7.47 -15.25
CA PRO A 367 -5.77 7.95 -15.49
C PRO A 367 -5.01 8.26 -14.20
N GLY A 368 -3.75 7.88 -14.14
CA GLY A 368 -2.85 8.13 -12.99
C GLY A 368 -2.98 7.11 -11.88
N LEU A 369 -3.95 6.19 -11.89
CA LEU A 369 -4.07 5.18 -10.85
C LEU A 369 -2.95 4.13 -10.93
N GLU A 370 -2.38 3.92 -12.12
CA GLU A 370 -1.19 3.07 -12.34
C GLU A 370 0.05 3.57 -11.57
N LEU A 371 0.09 4.86 -11.21
CA LEU A 371 1.20 5.46 -10.45
C LEU A 371 1.28 4.98 -8.99
N VAL A 372 0.22 4.34 -8.48
CA VAL A 372 0.28 3.71 -7.14
C VAL A 372 1.29 2.58 -7.09
N LYS A 373 1.62 1.98 -8.25
CA LYS A 373 2.67 0.99 -8.38
C LYS A 373 4.03 1.65 -8.25
N ASP A 374 4.55 1.59 -7.06
CA ASP A 374 5.79 2.27 -6.69
C ASP A 374 7.00 1.36 -6.85
N TYR A 375 7.84 1.68 -7.81
CA TYR A 375 9.14 1.04 -8.01
C TYR A 375 10.25 1.67 -7.13
N GLY A 376 9.91 2.56 -6.19
CA GLY A 376 10.87 3.28 -5.35
C GLY A 376 11.80 4.20 -6.14
N MET A 377 12.93 4.57 -5.52
CA MET A 377 13.95 5.43 -6.14
C MET A 377 14.51 4.85 -7.46
N LEU A 378 14.47 3.55 -7.61
CA LEU A 378 15.00 2.85 -8.79
C LEU A 378 13.97 2.70 -9.92
N GLY A 379 12.81 3.36 -9.83
CA GLY A 379 11.75 3.32 -10.84
C GLY A 379 12.24 3.67 -12.25
N VAL A 380 13.19 4.60 -12.36
CA VAL A 380 13.81 4.97 -13.64
C VAL A 380 14.54 3.79 -14.30
N ILE A 381 15.12 2.89 -13.50
CA ILE A 381 15.81 1.68 -13.98
C ILE A 381 14.82 0.51 -14.07
N ALA A 382 13.91 0.39 -13.11
CA ALA A 382 12.97 -0.73 -13.01
C ALA A 382 11.95 -0.74 -14.17
N LYS A 383 11.42 0.41 -14.58
CA LYS A 383 10.45 0.49 -15.69
C LYS A 383 11.00 -0.02 -17.04
N PRO A 384 12.19 0.40 -17.52
CA PRO A 384 12.79 -0.18 -18.72
C PRO A 384 13.07 -1.68 -18.59
N ILE A 385 13.54 -2.13 -17.41
CA ILE A 385 13.76 -3.55 -17.14
C ILE A 385 12.46 -4.32 -17.30
N PHE A 386 11.40 -3.83 -16.68
CA PHE A 386 10.08 -4.46 -16.79
C PHE A 386 9.59 -4.50 -18.24
N TRP A 387 9.71 -3.39 -18.98
CA TRP A 387 9.30 -3.33 -20.38
C TRP A 387 10.02 -4.39 -21.23
N VAL A 388 11.34 -4.53 -21.09
CA VAL A 388 12.10 -5.58 -21.79
C VAL A 388 11.66 -6.98 -21.37
N MET A 389 11.44 -7.20 -20.06
CA MET A 389 10.97 -8.49 -19.54
C MET A 389 9.58 -8.86 -20.05
N ASP A 390 8.66 -7.91 -20.12
CA ASP A 390 7.29 -8.13 -20.63
C ASP A 390 7.31 -8.54 -22.12
N HIS A 391 8.21 -7.91 -22.92
CA HIS A 391 8.41 -8.29 -24.32
C HIS A 391 9.00 -9.71 -24.46
N ILE A 392 9.99 -10.07 -23.65
CA ILE A 392 10.56 -11.43 -23.66
C ILE A 392 9.48 -12.42 -23.21
N HIS A 393 8.70 -12.08 -22.18
CA HIS A 393 7.62 -12.92 -21.68
C HIS A 393 6.52 -13.14 -22.73
N SER A 394 6.18 -12.13 -23.52
CA SER A 394 5.17 -12.26 -24.58
C SER A 394 5.54 -13.32 -25.63
N VAL A 395 6.84 -13.55 -25.82
CA VAL A 395 7.37 -14.59 -26.75
C VAL A 395 7.49 -15.94 -26.06
N LEU A 396 8.00 -15.98 -24.83
CA LEU A 396 8.33 -17.22 -24.13
C LEU A 396 7.16 -17.82 -23.33
N GLY A 397 6.16 -16.99 -22.97
CA GLY A 397 4.99 -17.39 -22.17
C GLY A 397 5.30 -17.87 -20.74
N ASN A 398 6.57 -17.84 -20.31
CA ASN A 398 7.01 -18.35 -19.01
C ASN A 398 7.98 -17.39 -18.33
N TRP A 399 7.62 -16.89 -17.15
CA TRP A 399 8.42 -15.93 -16.38
C TRP A 399 9.79 -16.48 -15.94
N GLY A 400 9.89 -17.78 -15.66
CA GLY A 400 11.17 -18.38 -15.28
C GLY A 400 12.20 -18.31 -16.43
N TRP A 401 11.81 -18.68 -17.65
CA TRP A 401 12.64 -18.53 -18.83
C TRP A 401 12.91 -17.07 -19.17
N THR A 402 11.94 -16.20 -19.00
CA THR A 402 12.09 -14.75 -19.18
C THR A 402 13.22 -14.19 -18.32
N ILE A 403 13.26 -14.55 -17.03
CA ILE A 403 14.31 -14.11 -16.11
C ILE A 403 15.69 -14.63 -16.54
N ILE A 404 15.78 -15.89 -16.97
CA ILE A 404 17.04 -16.50 -17.43
C ILE A 404 17.56 -15.74 -18.67
N VAL A 405 16.72 -15.58 -19.69
CA VAL A 405 17.09 -14.90 -20.94
C VAL A 405 17.46 -13.44 -20.66
N PHE A 406 16.67 -12.74 -19.86
CA PHE A 406 16.98 -11.36 -19.47
C PHE A 406 18.32 -11.26 -18.73
N THR A 407 18.61 -12.19 -17.82
CA THR A 407 19.88 -12.22 -17.08
C THR A 407 21.07 -12.42 -18.02
N ILE A 408 20.93 -13.30 -19.00
CA ILE A 408 21.97 -13.50 -20.04
C ILE A 408 22.18 -12.19 -20.83
N LEU A 409 21.10 -11.57 -21.27
CA LEU A 409 21.14 -10.31 -22.04
C LEU A 409 21.83 -9.19 -21.25
N ILE A 410 21.48 -9.00 -19.99
CA ILE A 410 22.12 -8.00 -19.11
C ILE A 410 23.61 -8.32 -18.90
N LYS A 411 23.97 -9.59 -18.71
CA LYS A 411 25.38 -9.99 -18.57
C LYS A 411 26.17 -9.76 -19.85
N LEU A 412 25.59 -9.99 -21.02
CA LEU A 412 26.20 -9.68 -22.30
C LEU A 412 26.39 -8.18 -22.48
N LEU A 413 25.39 -7.37 -22.13
CA LEU A 413 25.48 -5.90 -22.18
C LEU A 413 26.62 -5.35 -21.30
N PHE A 414 26.76 -5.88 -20.07
CA PHE A 414 27.81 -5.46 -19.14
C PHE A 414 29.12 -6.27 -19.27
N PHE A 415 29.23 -7.16 -20.26
CA PHE A 415 30.42 -7.96 -20.47
C PHE A 415 31.71 -7.12 -20.64
N PRO A 416 31.74 -6.05 -21.47
CA PRO A 416 32.96 -5.26 -21.65
C PRO A 416 33.41 -4.57 -20.34
N LEU A 417 32.46 -4.09 -19.54
CA LEU A 417 32.72 -3.51 -18.22
C LEU A 417 33.29 -4.55 -17.25
N SER A 418 32.70 -5.73 -17.22
CA SER A 418 33.15 -6.84 -16.38
C SER A 418 34.54 -7.33 -16.79
N ALA A 419 34.82 -7.45 -18.10
CA ALA A 419 36.12 -7.83 -18.63
C ALA A 419 37.21 -6.82 -18.25
N ALA A 420 36.90 -5.51 -18.33
CA ALA A 420 37.81 -4.45 -17.89
C ALA A 420 38.09 -4.55 -16.37
N GLY A 421 37.06 -4.84 -15.55
CA GLY A 421 37.23 -5.05 -14.13
C GLY A 421 38.11 -6.26 -13.79
N TYR A 422 37.89 -7.39 -14.45
CA TYR A 422 38.73 -8.58 -14.25
C TYR A 422 40.19 -8.33 -14.70
N LYS A 423 40.42 -7.59 -15.79
CA LYS A 423 41.75 -7.19 -16.23
C LYS A 423 42.46 -6.29 -15.21
N SER A 424 41.71 -5.34 -14.59
CA SER A 424 42.22 -4.51 -13.49
C SER A 424 42.58 -5.34 -12.26
N MET A 425 41.70 -6.26 -11.84
CA MET A 425 41.99 -7.17 -10.73
C MET A 425 43.21 -8.06 -10.96
N ALA A 426 43.39 -8.56 -12.18
CA ALA A 426 44.57 -9.35 -12.55
C ALA A 426 45.86 -8.54 -12.35
N LYS A 427 45.90 -7.27 -12.77
CA LYS A 427 47.02 -6.37 -12.53
C LYS A 427 47.31 -6.14 -11.05
N VAL A 428 46.27 -5.95 -10.22
CA VAL A 428 46.42 -5.81 -8.75
C VAL A 428 47.05 -7.06 -8.14
N LYS A 429 46.67 -8.27 -8.61
CA LYS A 429 47.28 -9.53 -8.13
C LYS A 429 48.79 -9.59 -8.41
N LEU A 430 49.23 -9.12 -9.56
CA LEU A 430 50.67 -9.12 -9.89
C LEU A 430 51.50 -8.20 -8.99
N VAL A 431 50.89 -7.15 -8.43
CA VAL A 431 51.53 -6.18 -7.55
C VAL A 431 51.41 -6.53 -6.07
N THR A 432 50.62 -7.56 -5.75
CA THR A 432 50.41 -8.03 -4.36
C THR A 432 51.71 -8.28 -3.56
N PRO A 433 52.77 -8.92 -4.11
CA PRO A 433 54.04 -9.09 -3.39
C PRO A 433 54.72 -7.77 -3.04
N LYS A 434 54.72 -6.78 -3.96
CA LYS A 434 55.24 -5.43 -3.70
C LYS A 434 54.44 -4.72 -2.57
N MET A 435 53.11 -4.90 -2.59
CA MET A 435 52.25 -4.36 -1.50
C MET A 435 52.58 -5.00 -0.12
N GLN A 436 52.88 -6.30 -0.10
CA GLN A 436 53.27 -6.97 1.15
C GLN A 436 54.59 -6.40 1.67
N ALA A 437 55.59 -6.20 0.82
CA ALA A 437 56.86 -5.58 1.17
C ALA A 437 56.65 -4.15 1.72
N ILE A 438 55.77 -3.35 1.15
CA ILE A 438 55.42 -2.00 1.65
C ILE A 438 54.79 -2.12 3.06
N ARG A 439 53.86 -3.06 3.26
CA ARG A 439 53.22 -3.27 4.56
C ARG A 439 54.23 -3.69 5.63
N GLU A 440 55.19 -4.51 5.29
CA GLU A 440 56.26 -4.94 6.22
C GLU A 440 57.21 -3.79 6.53
N ARG A 441 57.57 -2.98 5.53
CA ARG A 441 58.48 -1.87 5.68
C ARG A 441 57.95 -0.71 6.52
N TYR A 442 56.64 -0.45 6.43
CA TYR A 442 55.98 0.64 7.14
C TYR A 442 55.02 0.13 8.24
N LYS A 443 55.36 -1.03 8.86
CA LYS A 443 54.64 -1.61 9.98
C LYS A 443 54.70 -0.62 11.17
N GLY A 444 53.56 0.04 11.45
CA GLY A 444 53.44 1.02 12.53
C GLY A 444 53.21 2.49 12.09
N ASP A 445 53.32 2.80 10.80
CA ASP A 445 53.01 4.12 10.26
C ASP A 445 51.96 4.00 9.12
N PRO A 446 50.65 4.03 9.44
CA PRO A 446 49.59 3.86 8.45
C PRO A 446 49.55 4.99 7.42
N ALA A 447 50.03 6.20 7.76
CA ALA A 447 50.06 7.33 6.83
C ALA A 447 51.08 7.10 5.73
N LYS A 448 52.35 6.72 6.07
CA LYS A 448 53.38 6.41 5.08
C LYS A 448 53.07 5.14 4.30
N MET A 449 52.43 4.14 4.92
CA MET A 449 51.99 2.93 4.23
C MET A 449 50.96 3.26 3.13
N ASN A 450 49.98 4.10 3.41
CA ASN A 450 48.98 4.51 2.45
C ASN A 450 49.62 5.34 1.32
N GLN A 451 50.50 6.26 1.66
CA GLN A 451 51.23 7.07 0.66
C GLN A 451 52.06 6.20 -0.29
N ALA A 452 52.87 5.29 0.24
CA ALA A 452 53.67 4.37 -0.56
C ALA A 452 52.82 3.42 -1.40
N THR A 453 51.67 2.98 -0.89
CA THR A 453 50.70 2.15 -1.62
C THR A 453 50.09 2.93 -2.81
N MET A 454 49.72 4.19 -2.59
CA MET A 454 49.16 5.05 -3.65
C MET A 454 50.22 5.38 -4.71
N GLU A 455 51.48 5.59 -4.30
CA GLU A 455 52.61 5.80 -5.20
C GLU A 455 52.89 4.56 -6.07
N LEU A 456 52.86 3.37 -5.46
CA LEU A 456 52.95 2.09 -6.15
C LEU A 456 51.84 1.93 -7.20
N TYR A 457 50.58 2.25 -6.88
CA TYR A 457 49.48 2.19 -7.82
C TYR A 457 49.67 3.19 -9.00
N LYS A 458 50.16 4.39 -8.73
CA LYS A 458 50.49 5.39 -9.76
C LYS A 458 51.60 4.90 -10.68
N THR A 459 52.68 4.37 -10.12
CA THR A 459 53.86 3.89 -10.87
C THR A 459 53.50 2.69 -11.75
N GLU A 460 52.71 1.75 -11.26
CA GLU A 460 52.29 0.57 -12.01
C GLU A 460 51.03 0.84 -12.90
N LYS A 461 50.55 2.09 -12.94
CA LYS A 461 49.35 2.50 -13.69
C LYS A 461 48.13 1.60 -13.42
N ILE A 462 47.92 1.27 -12.12
CA ILE A 462 46.82 0.43 -11.66
C ILE A 462 45.75 1.34 -11.05
N ASN A 463 44.51 1.20 -11.54
CA ASN A 463 43.40 1.83 -10.91
C ASN A 463 42.72 0.84 -9.89
N PRO A 464 42.87 1.07 -8.58
CA PRO A 464 42.31 0.18 -7.59
C PRO A 464 40.77 0.12 -7.64
N LEU A 465 40.13 1.20 -8.10
CA LEU A 465 38.66 1.26 -8.26
C LEU A 465 38.16 0.50 -9.49
N GLY A 466 39.05 0.21 -10.48
CA GLY A 466 38.64 -0.48 -11.70
C GLY A 466 38.11 -1.90 -11.46
N GLY A 467 38.54 -2.55 -10.38
CA GLY A 467 38.07 -3.90 -10.01
C GLY A 467 36.69 -3.93 -9.36
N CYS A 468 36.28 -2.90 -8.63
CA CYS A 468 34.99 -2.83 -7.97
C CYS A 468 33.92 -2.08 -8.78
N LEU A 469 34.32 -1.33 -9.81
CA LEU A 469 33.41 -0.53 -10.64
C LEU A 469 32.26 -1.36 -11.27
N PRO A 470 32.49 -2.57 -11.81
CA PRO A 470 31.41 -3.41 -12.33
C PRO A 470 30.36 -3.73 -11.29
N ILE A 471 30.78 -4.00 -10.05
CA ILE A 471 29.86 -4.32 -8.95
C ILE A 471 29.02 -3.09 -8.60
N LEU A 472 29.65 -1.90 -8.49
CA LEU A 472 28.94 -0.66 -8.14
C LEU A 472 27.90 -0.27 -9.21
N VAL A 473 28.19 -0.47 -10.49
CA VAL A 473 27.25 -0.19 -11.59
C VAL A 473 26.14 -1.25 -11.66
N GLN A 474 26.47 -2.49 -11.34
CA GLN A 474 25.55 -3.62 -11.46
C GLN A 474 24.58 -3.74 -10.27
N MET A 475 24.99 -3.29 -9.07
CA MET A 475 24.15 -3.34 -7.86
C MET A 475 22.78 -2.65 -8.01
N PRO A 476 22.67 -1.41 -8.53
CA PRO A 476 21.37 -0.78 -8.75
C PRO A 476 20.49 -1.57 -9.74
N VAL A 477 21.11 -2.18 -10.76
CA VAL A 477 20.40 -3.00 -11.75
C VAL A 477 19.85 -4.28 -11.12
N PHE A 478 20.63 -4.96 -10.27
CA PHE A 478 20.16 -6.14 -9.56
C PHE A 478 19.06 -5.82 -8.54
N ILE A 479 19.20 -4.69 -7.83
CA ILE A 479 18.15 -4.25 -6.89
C ILE A 479 16.86 -3.92 -7.67
N ALA A 480 16.97 -3.21 -8.79
CA ALA A 480 15.82 -2.91 -9.64
C ALA A 480 15.18 -4.19 -10.22
N LEU A 481 15.98 -5.15 -10.66
CA LEU A 481 15.49 -6.46 -11.12
C LEU A 481 14.79 -7.23 -10.00
N TYR A 482 15.34 -7.21 -8.79
CA TYR A 482 14.71 -7.81 -7.62
C TYR A 482 13.33 -7.21 -7.36
N TRP A 483 13.21 -5.88 -7.38
CA TRP A 483 11.92 -5.20 -7.23
C TRP A 483 10.93 -5.55 -8.34
N VAL A 484 11.39 -5.58 -9.60
CA VAL A 484 10.56 -6.00 -10.73
C VAL A 484 10.08 -7.44 -10.53
N CYS A 485 10.97 -8.36 -10.18
CA CYS A 485 10.62 -9.76 -9.95
C CYS A 485 9.65 -9.91 -8.77
N LEU A 486 9.87 -9.19 -7.66
CA LEU A 486 8.99 -9.24 -6.49
C LEU A 486 7.58 -8.76 -6.84
N LEU A 487 7.45 -7.69 -7.60
CA LEU A 487 6.16 -7.09 -7.96
C LEU A 487 5.38 -7.88 -9.02
N TYR A 488 6.06 -8.65 -9.88
CA TYR A 488 5.43 -9.36 -11.00
C TYR A 488 5.45 -10.87 -10.89
N THR A 489 6.42 -11.46 -10.19
CA THR A 489 6.51 -12.91 -10.03
C THR A 489 5.77 -13.43 -8.82
N SER A 490 5.00 -12.58 -8.13
CA SER A 490 4.03 -13.00 -7.12
C SER A 490 2.61 -13.21 -7.70
N PRO A 491 2.44 -13.92 -8.84
CA PRO A 491 1.14 -14.39 -9.25
C PRO A 491 0.74 -15.51 -8.30
N SER A 492 -0.54 -15.55 -7.96
CA SER A 492 -1.14 -16.66 -7.23
C SER A 492 -0.69 -18.01 -7.81
N PRO A 493 -0.42 -19.03 -6.98
CA PRO A 493 -0.12 -20.39 -7.45
C PRO A 493 -1.14 -20.95 -8.45
N ARG A 494 -2.35 -20.42 -8.49
CA ARG A 494 -3.40 -20.79 -9.43
C ARG A 494 -3.15 -20.41 -10.89
N ASP A 495 -2.45 -19.31 -11.14
CA ASP A 495 -2.12 -18.92 -12.53
C ASP A 495 -1.09 -19.86 -13.14
N ARG A 496 -0.26 -20.53 -12.32
CA ARG A 496 0.66 -21.59 -12.76
C ARG A 496 -0.05 -22.87 -13.18
N GLN A 497 -1.22 -23.18 -12.61
CA GLN A 497 -1.97 -24.40 -12.98
C GLN A 497 -2.73 -24.24 -14.30
N LYS A 498 -3.25 -23.03 -14.61
CA LYS A 498 -3.94 -22.80 -15.89
C LYS A 498 -3.01 -22.87 -17.11
N SER A 499 -1.73 -22.53 -16.95
CA SER A 499 -0.74 -22.67 -18.05
C SER A 499 -0.26 -24.12 -18.27
N ARG A 500 -0.68 -25.08 -17.45
CA ARG A 500 -0.31 -26.49 -17.55
C ARG A 500 -1.43 -27.42 -18.03
N MET A 501 -2.65 -26.91 -18.21
CA MET A 501 -3.70 -27.72 -18.84
C MET A 501 -3.56 -27.63 -20.36
N PRO A 502 -3.25 -28.72 -21.07
CA PRO A 502 -3.39 -28.74 -22.50
C PRO A 502 -4.87 -28.52 -22.83
N SER A 503 -5.12 -27.68 -23.82
CA SER A 503 -6.44 -27.56 -24.44
C SER A 503 -6.76 -28.91 -25.07
N SER A 504 -7.48 -29.75 -24.37
CA SER A 504 -8.05 -30.94 -24.92
C SER A 504 -9.55 -30.75 -25.09
N ALA A 505 -9.92 -30.73 -26.39
CA ALA A 505 -11.21 -30.95 -27.02
C ALA A 505 -12.33 -29.95 -26.70
#